data_dd472fd440daf365e064d9ca3f3e6444
#
_entry.id   dd472fd440daf365e064d9ca3f3e6444
#
_cell.length_a   1.000
_cell.length_b   1.000
_cell.length_c   1.000
_cell.angle_alpha   90.00
_cell.angle_beta   90.00
_cell.angle_gamma   90.00
#
_symmetry.space_group_name_H-M   'P 1'
#
loop_
_entity.id
_entity.type
_entity.pdbx_description
1 polymer ?
#
loop_
_entity_poly.entity_id
_entity_poly.type
_entity_poly.pdbx_seq_one_letter_code
_entity_poly.pdbx_strand_id
1 'polypeptide(L)'
;MKLKKPKFWDYKKPNLYAYLLLPLSIILSSISKLKSKPKRNSKIKTICIGNIYIGGTGKTSLVIKIKEIFEKKNIKVCFIKKFYSDQADEQKLLSRNGPLFNSIKRIKSLNEAISKGYEVAIFDDGLQDFSINYNLQI
;
A
#
# COMPACT_ATOMS: atom_id res chain seq x y z
N MET A 1 -18.06 5.74 -9.66
CA MET A 1 -17.71 5.47 -11.07
C MET A 1 -16.61 4.42 -11.12
N LYS A 2 -16.87 3.18 -11.57
CA LYS A 2 -15.83 2.14 -11.68
C LYS A 2 -14.99 2.42 -12.93
N LEU A 3 -13.76 2.87 -12.74
CA LEU A 3 -12.81 3.03 -13.84
C LEU A 3 -12.52 1.66 -14.45
N LYS A 4 -12.92 1.46 -15.72
CA LYS A 4 -12.56 0.26 -16.47
C LYS A 4 -11.17 0.45 -17.08
N LYS A 5 -10.36 -0.61 -17.03
CA LYS A 5 -9.05 -0.64 -17.69
C LYS A 5 -9.20 -0.32 -19.17
N PRO A 6 -8.45 0.65 -19.72
CA PRO A 6 -8.47 0.94 -21.15
C PRO A 6 -7.95 -0.24 -21.96
N LYS A 7 -8.63 -0.60 -23.07
CA LYS A 7 -8.25 -1.73 -23.92
C LYS A 7 -6.84 -1.64 -24.50
N PHE A 8 -6.30 -0.44 -24.69
CA PHE A 8 -4.98 -0.22 -25.25
C PHE A 8 -3.81 -0.62 -24.34
N TRP A 9 -4.07 -0.85 -23.04
CA TRP A 9 -3.06 -1.36 -22.11
C TRP A 9 -2.69 -2.81 -22.35
N ASP A 10 -3.55 -3.57 -23.03
CA ASP A 10 -3.34 -4.98 -23.33
C ASP A 10 -2.67 -5.21 -24.70
N TYR A 11 -2.39 -4.14 -25.45
CA TYR A 11 -1.72 -4.28 -26.73
C TYR A 11 -0.23 -4.58 -26.56
N LYS A 12 0.26 -5.61 -27.26
CA LYS A 12 1.67 -6.01 -27.28
C LYS A 12 2.61 -4.94 -27.89
N LYS A 13 2.08 -4.03 -28.68
CA LYS A 13 2.83 -2.90 -29.29
C LYS A 13 2.20 -1.57 -28.89
N PRO A 14 3.01 -0.54 -28.65
CA PRO A 14 2.49 0.79 -28.36
C PRO A 14 1.69 1.30 -29.55
N ASN A 15 0.52 1.88 -29.27
CA ASN A 15 -0.36 2.47 -30.28
C ASN A 15 -0.21 4.01 -30.27
N LEU A 16 -0.87 4.68 -31.22
CA LEU A 16 -0.82 6.14 -31.35
C LEU A 16 -1.18 6.87 -30.03
N TYR A 17 -2.16 6.36 -29.27
CA TYR A 17 -2.55 6.94 -27.97
C TYR A 17 -1.43 6.83 -26.93
N ALA A 18 -0.65 5.75 -26.94
CA ALA A 18 0.49 5.59 -26.04
C ALA A 18 1.58 6.62 -26.35
N TYR A 19 1.86 6.89 -27.62
CA TYR A 19 2.82 7.94 -28.04
C TYR A 19 2.33 9.35 -27.66
N LEU A 20 1.06 9.63 -27.82
CA LEU A 20 0.44 10.93 -27.46
C LEU A 20 0.49 11.19 -25.95
N LEU A 21 0.42 10.13 -25.12
CA LEU A 21 0.50 10.20 -23.65
C LEU A 21 1.95 10.19 -23.13
N LEU A 22 2.95 9.87 -23.96
CA LEU A 22 4.36 9.81 -23.55
C LEU A 22 4.86 11.11 -22.91
N PRO A 23 4.67 12.32 -23.49
CA PRO A 23 5.15 13.55 -22.86
C PRO A 23 4.52 13.80 -21.49
N LEU A 24 3.23 13.50 -21.34
CA LEU A 24 2.54 13.60 -20.05
C LEU A 24 3.13 12.63 -19.02
N SER A 25 3.44 11.41 -19.42
CA SER A 25 4.05 10.42 -18.54
C SER A 25 5.46 10.81 -18.10
N ILE A 26 6.26 11.43 -18.98
CA ILE A 26 7.59 11.95 -18.67
C ILE A 26 7.51 13.08 -17.63
N ILE A 27 6.57 14.02 -17.81
CA ILE A 27 6.34 15.11 -16.86
C ILE A 27 5.94 14.55 -15.49
N LEU A 28 4.98 13.64 -15.45
CA LEU A 28 4.52 13.00 -14.19
C LEU A 28 5.63 12.19 -13.50
N SER A 29 6.45 11.47 -14.27
CA SER A 29 7.58 10.72 -13.73
C SER A 29 8.67 11.64 -13.18
N SER A 30 8.91 12.78 -13.82
CA SER A 30 9.88 13.78 -13.35
C SER A 30 9.41 14.44 -12.05
N ILE A 31 8.12 14.79 -11.94
CA ILE A 31 7.53 15.32 -10.70
C ILE A 31 7.60 14.29 -9.57
N SER A 32 7.36 13.01 -9.86
CA SER A 32 7.45 11.96 -8.84
C SER A 32 8.89 11.70 -8.38
N LYS A 33 9.89 11.86 -9.25
CA LYS A 33 11.31 11.76 -8.90
C LYS A 33 11.81 12.94 -8.05
N LEU A 34 11.24 14.13 -8.24
CA LEU A 34 11.57 15.33 -7.44
C LEU A 34 11.04 15.25 -6.01
N LYS A 35 10.03 14.43 -5.73
CA LYS A 35 9.59 14.17 -4.36
C LYS A 35 10.64 13.34 -3.63
N SER A 36 11.41 13.97 -2.75
CA SER A 36 12.39 13.26 -1.91
C SER A 36 11.67 12.15 -1.12
N LYS A 37 12.19 10.92 -1.22
CA LYS A 37 11.66 9.81 -0.43
C LYS A 37 11.91 10.10 1.05
N PRO A 38 10.92 9.95 1.93
CA PRO A 38 11.12 10.12 3.36
C PRO A 38 12.16 9.11 3.86
N LYS A 39 12.86 9.46 4.93
CA LYS A 39 13.78 8.51 5.59
C LYS A 39 13.02 7.28 6.07
N ARG A 40 13.64 6.10 5.93
CA ARG A 40 13.09 4.87 6.51
C ARG A 40 12.94 5.03 8.01
N ASN A 41 11.84 4.57 8.55
CA ASN A 41 11.65 4.54 10.00
C ASN A 41 12.55 3.44 10.58
N SER A 42 13.40 3.79 11.54
CA SER A 42 14.28 2.84 12.23
C SER A 42 13.58 2.12 13.38
N LYS A 43 12.49 2.69 13.91
CA LYS A 43 11.78 2.18 15.09
C LYS A 43 10.83 1.03 14.79
N ILE A 44 10.35 0.90 13.55
CA ILE A 44 9.39 -0.13 13.12
C ILE A 44 9.72 -0.58 11.71
N LYS A 45 9.64 -1.89 11.45
CA LYS A 45 9.77 -2.42 10.09
C LYS A 45 8.44 -2.31 9.36
N THR A 46 8.49 -1.88 8.11
CA THR A 46 7.30 -1.60 7.30
C THR A 46 7.28 -2.49 6.07
N ILE A 47 6.20 -3.23 5.89
CA ILE A 47 5.95 -4.10 4.73
C ILE A 47 4.72 -3.53 4.02
N CYS A 48 4.83 -3.25 2.74
CA CYS A 48 3.72 -2.80 1.93
C CYS A 48 3.32 -3.89 0.94
N ILE A 49 2.06 -4.28 0.98
CA ILE A 49 1.45 -5.20 0.02
C ILE A 49 0.54 -4.36 -0.87
N GLY A 50 0.93 -4.24 -2.13
CA GLY A 50 0.21 -3.44 -3.10
C GLY A 50 -0.32 -4.25 -4.25
N ASN A 51 -0.98 -3.57 -5.18
CA ASN A 51 -1.44 -4.16 -6.42
C ASN A 51 -1.28 -3.19 -7.58
N ILE A 52 -0.81 -3.71 -8.70
CA ILE A 52 -0.75 -2.98 -9.96
C ILE A 52 -2.06 -3.16 -10.74
N TYR A 53 -2.81 -4.24 -10.47
CA TYR A 53 -4.06 -4.55 -11.16
C TYR A 53 -5.29 -4.12 -10.36
N ILE A 54 -6.33 -3.66 -11.07
CA ILE A 54 -7.65 -3.33 -10.50
C ILE A 54 -8.43 -4.64 -10.36
N GLY A 55 -8.71 -5.07 -9.12
CA GLY A 55 -9.53 -6.27 -8.84
C GLY A 55 -9.13 -7.02 -7.57
N GLY A 56 -9.94 -7.97 -7.17
CA GLY A 56 -9.75 -8.79 -5.98
C GLY A 56 -8.64 -9.83 -6.17
N THR A 57 -7.39 -9.46 -5.90
CA THR A 57 -6.20 -10.28 -6.11
C THR A 57 -5.73 -11.01 -4.85
N GLY A 58 -6.57 -11.13 -3.82
CA GLY A 58 -6.21 -11.82 -2.58
C GLY A 58 -5.21 -11.08 -1.68
N LYS A 59 -4.98 -9.79 -1.91
CA LYS A 59 -4.04 -8.97 -1.10
C LYS A 59 -4.30 -9.05 0.39
N THR A 60 -5.55 -8.85 0.80
CA THR A 60 -5.93 -8.86 2.21
C THR A 60 -5.66 -10.22 2.87
N SER A 61 -5.88 -11.32 2.14
CA SER A 61 -5.53 -12.67 2.62
C SER A 61 -4.01 -12.83 2.78
N LEU A 62 -3.22 -12.28 1.86
CA LEU A 62 -1.76 -12.29 1.96
C LEU A 62 -1.26 -11.47 3.15
N VAL A 63 -1.84 -10.28 3.37
CA VAL A 63 -1.57 -9.41 4.53
C VAL A 63 -1.78 -10.18 5.84
N ILE A 64 -2.92 -10.89 5.97
CA ILE A 64 -3.25 -11.71 7.14
C ILE A 64 -2.23 -12.85 7.30
N LYS A 65 -1.90 -13.52 6.21
CA LYS A 65 -0.96 -14.65 6.24
C LYS A 65 0.46 -14.23 6.67
N ILE A 66 0.93 -13.10 6.19
CA ILE A 66 2.24 -12.56 6.59
C ILE A 66 2.22 -12.21 8.09
N LYS A 67 1.13 -11.61 8.60
CA LYS A 67 0.99 -11.34 10.03
C LYS A 67 1.11 -12.61 10.87
N GLU A 68 0.41 -13.69 10.51
CA GLU A 68 0.49 -14.98 11.20
C GLU A 68 1.92 -15.51 11.29
N ILE A 69 2.71 -15.35 10.21
CA ILE A 69 4.12 -15.79 10.18
C ILE A 69 4.95 -15.03 11.20
N PHE A 70 4.76 -13.72 11.35
CA PHE A 70 5.49 -12.91 12.33
C PHE A 70 5.03 -13.20 13.74
N GLU A 71 3.73 -13.38 13.98
CA GLU A 71 3.21 -13.72 15.32
C GLU A 71 3.73 -15.07 15.84
N LYS A 72 3.89 -16.07 14.95
CA LYS A 72 4.55 -17.35 15.30
C LYS A 72 5.99 -17.18 15.78
N LYS A 73 6.62 -16.06 15.46
CA LYS A 73 7.96 -15.67 15.91
C LYS A 73 7.94 -14.74 17.12
N ASN A 74 6.77 -14.56 17.76
CA ASN A 74 6.56 -13.64 18.91
C ASN A 74 6.88 -12.16 18.57
N ILE A 75 6.74 -11.75 17.32
CA ILE A 75 6.94 -10.37 16.88
C ILE A 75 5.61 -9.62 16.92
N LYS A 76 5.57 -8.45 17.55
CA LYS A 76 4.39 -7.60 17.64
C LYS A 76 4.07 -6.96 16.28
N VAL A 77 3.02 -7.42 15.62
CA VAL A 77 2.62 -7.00 14.27
C VAL A 77 1.28 -6.29 14.29
N CYS A 78 1.15 -5.28 13.46
CA CYS A 78 -0.13 -4.61 13.23
C CYS A 78 -0.39 -4.40 11.74
N PHE A 79 -1.66 -4.17 11.41
CA PHE A 79 -2.10 -3.74 10.09
C PHE A 79 -2.21 -2.22 10.03
N ILE A 80 -1.86 -1.65 8.89
CA ILE A 80 -2.10 -0.24 8.57
C ILE A 80 -2.85 -0.16 7.26
N LYS A 81 -4.00 0.50 7.28
CA LYS A 81 -4.82 0.77 6.09
C LYS A 81 -5.23 2.23 6.07
N LYS A 82 -5.32 2.81 4.88
CA LYS A 82 -5.95 4.12 4.74
C LYS A 82 -7.47 3.95 4.93
N PHE A 83 -8.06 4.87 5.68
CA PHE A 83 -9.50 4.88 5.88
C PHE A 83 -10.22 5.25 4.57
N TYR A 84 -11.13 4.39 4.15
CA TYR A 84 -12.07 4.61 3.06
C TYR A 84 -13.46 4.19 3.51
N SER A 85 -14.45 5.05 3.31
CA SER A 85 -15.83 4.78 3.73
C SER A 85 -16.48 3.64 2.93
N ASP A 86 -16.04 3.43 1.70
CA ASP A 86 -16.55 2.41 0.77
C ASP A 86 -15.83 1.05 0.89
N GLN A 87 -14.83 0.92 1.77
CA GLN A 87 -14.06 -0.31 2.01
C GLN A 87 -14.24 -0.84 3.44
N ALA A 88 -15.43 -0.67 4.00
CA ALA A 88 -15.74 -1.11 5.37
C ALA A 88 -15.54 -2.62 5.58
N ASP A 89 -15.87 -3.43 4.57
CA ASP A 89 -15.75 -4.90 4.66
C ASP A 89 -14.29 -5.35 4.77
N GLU A 90 -13.37 -4.75 4.02
CA GLU A 90 -11.96 -5.05 4.10
C GLU A 90 -11.36 -4.60 5.44
N GLN A 91 -11.76 -3.44 5.94
CA GLN A 91 -11.34 -2.93 7.25
C GLN A 91 -11.84 -3.86 8.37
N LYS A 92 -13.09 -4.32 8.28
CA LYS A 92 -13.67 -5.26 9.23
C LYS A 92 -12.97 -6.62 9.20
N LEU A 93 -12.59 -7.09 8.00
CA LEU A 93 -11.83 -8.33 7.86
C LEU A 93 -10.46 -8.22 8.53
N LEU A 94 -9.72 -7.15 8.29
CA LEU A 94 -8.41 -6.93 8.93
C LEU A 94 -8.54 -6.78 10.45
N SER A 95 -9.53 -6.02 10.95
CA SER A 95 -9.71 -5.80 12.40
C SER A 95 -10.09 -7.08 13.15
N ARG A 96 -10.76 -8.04 12.50
CA ARG A 96 -11.03 -9.36 13.07
C ARG A 96 -9.79 -10.25 13.17
N ASN A 97 -8.82 -10.02 12.31
CA ASN A 97 -7.61 -10.82 12.22
C ASN A 97 -6.40 -10.20 12.96
N GLY A 98 -6.57 -9.01 13.56
CA GLY A 98 -5.53 -8.41 14.37
C GLY A 98 -5.64 -6.90 14.55
N PRO A 99 -4.70 -6.30 15.26
CA PRO A 99 -4.66 -4.87 15.50
C PRO A 99 -4.58 -4.08 14.19
N LEU A 100 -5.60 -3.26 13.92
CA LEU A 100 -5.70 -2.41 12.74
C LEU A 100 -5.63 -0.94 13.14
N PHE A 101 -4.69 -0.22 12.56
CA PHE A 101 -4.61 1.24 12.61
C PHE A 101 -5.06 1.82 11.29
N ASN A 102 -6.15 2.59 11.30
CA ASN A 102 -6.67 3.24 10.10
C ASN A 102 -6.84 4.74 10.32
N SER A 103 -6.42 5.53 9.36
CA SER A 103 -6.59 6.98 9.33
C SER A 103 -6.54 7.50 7.90
N ILE A 104 -6.95 8.74 7.70
CA ILE A 104 -6.88 9.40 6.39
C ILE A 104 -5.42 9.47 5.87
N LYS A 105 -4.45 9.64 6.78
CA LYS A 105 -3.02 9.68 6.45
C LYS A 105 -2.32 8.49 7.11
N ARG A 106 -1.80 7.54 6.34
CA ARG A 106 -1.11 6.33 6.83
C ARG A 106 0.03 6.62 7.80
N ILE A 107 0.71 7.76 7.63
CA ILE A 107 1.78 8.17 8.54
C ILE A 107 1.29 8.39 9.98
N LYS A 108 0.04 8.85 10.18
CA LYS A 108 -0.54 8.98 11.53
C LYS A 108 -0.73 7.60 12.16
N SER A 109 -1.30 6.65 11.42
CA SER A 109 -1.45 5.26 11.87
C SER A 109 -0.11 4.60 12.16
N LEU A 110 0.92 4.89 11.37
CA LEU A 110 2.28 4.38 11.60
C LEU A 110 2.85 4.93 12.93
N ASN A 111 2.72 6.22 13.17
CA ASN A 111 3.20 6.84 14.41
C ASN A 111 2.46 6.30 15.64
N GLU A 112 1.16 6.05 15.53
CA GLU A 112 0.38 5.41 16.59
C GLU A 112 0.84 3.97 16.86
N ALA A 113 1.10 3.19 15.81
CA ALA A 113 1.64 1.84 15.95
C ALA A 113 3.02 1.83 16.65
N ILE A 114 3.88 2.79 16.30
CA ILE A 114 5.19 2.97 16.96
C ILE A 114 5.01 3.30 18.45
N SER A 115 4.12 4.21 18.81
CA SER A 115 3.88 4.61 20.21
C SER A 115 3.34 3.46 21.06
N LYS A 116 2.62 2.49 20.44
CA LYS A 116 2.10 1.29 21.08
C LYS A 116 3.10 0.11 21.09
N GLY A 117 4.34 0.33 20.62
CA GLY A 117 5.42 -0.65 20.69
C GLY A 117 5.29 -1.80 19.68
N TYR A 118 4.66 -1.58 18.53
CA TYR A 118 4.68 -2.56 17.44
C TYR A 118 6.03 -2.55 16.72
N GLU A 119 6.49 -3.75 16.36
CA GLU A 119 7.79 -3.97 15.72
C GLU A 119 7.68 -4.04 14.19
N VAL A 120 6.54 -4.55 13.71
CA VAL A 120 6.25 -4.68 12.27
C VAL A 120 4.88 -4.09 11.96
N ALA A 121 4.82 -3.25 10.93
CA ALA A 121 3.59 -2.71 10.37
C ALA A 121 3.41 -3.22 8.94
N ILE A 122 2.29 -3.91 8.68
CA ILE A 122 1.92 -4.40 7.35
C ILE A 122 0.87 -3.48 6.76
N PHE A 123 1.21 -2.86 5.63
CA PHE A 123 0.34 -1.93 4.93
C PHE A 123 -0.46 -2.66 3.84
N ASP A 124 -1.78 -2.55 3.92
CA ASP A 124 -2.68 -2.99 2.86
C ASP A 124 -2.91 -1.84 1.88
N ASP A 125 -2.47 -2.04 0.62
CA ASP A 125 -2.60 -1.09 -0.49
C ASP A 125 -1.94 0.27 -0.26
N GLY A 126 -0.63 0.28 -0.01
CA GLY A 126 0.16 1.48 0.31
C GLY A 126 1.17 1.94 -0.73
N LEU A 127 1.35 1.25 -1.86
CA LEU A 127 2.42 1.50 -2.84
C LEU A 127 2.41 2.93 -3.43
N GLN A 128 1.25 3.56 -3.51
CA GLN A 128 1.08 4.93 -4.04
C GLN A 128 1.33 6.02 -2.99
N ASP A 129 1.60 5.64 -1.73
CA ASP A 129 1.83 6.59 -0.65
C ASP A 129 3.33 6.90 -0.52
N PHE A 130 3.75 7.99 -1.12
CA PHE A 130 5.15 8.45 -1.08
C PHE A 130 5.56 9.09 0.26
N SER A 131 4.64 9.21 1.23
CA SER A 131 4.96 9.74 2.57
C SER A 131 5.71 8.73 3.45
N ILE A 132 5.75 7.46 3.05
CA ILE A 132 6.37 6.37 3.80
C ILE A 132 7.40 5.65 2.91
N ASN A 133 8.59 5.44 3.45
CA ASN A 133 9.62 4.63 2.80
C ASN A 133 9.58 3.22 3.40
N TYR A 134 8.98 2.29 2.68
CA TYR A 134 8.80 0.92 3.13
C TYR A 134 10.12 0.13 3.12
N ASN A 135 10.30 -0.78 4.09
CA ASN A 135 11.44 -1.69 4.13
C ASN A 135 11.30 -2.80 3.06
N LEU A 136 10.07 -3.28 2.85
CA LEU A 136 9.74 -4.29 1.84
C LEU A 136 8.45 -3.88 1.12
N GLN A 137 8.43 -4.09 -0.19
CA GLN A 137 7.26 -3.89 -1.05
C GLN A 137 7.01 -5.17 -1.86
N ILE A 138 5.76 -5.65 -1.85
CA ILE A 138 5.28 -6.86 -2.52
C ILE A 138 4.11 -6.52 -3.42
#